data_dbc8ba49ef4fcbea410956ccea8a41ac
#
_entry.id   dbc8ba49ef4fcbea410956ccea8a41ac
#
_cell.length_a   1.000
_cell.length_b   1.000
_cell.length_c   1.000
_cell.angle_alpha   90.00
_cell.angle_beta   90.00
_cell.angle_gamma   90.00
#
_symmetry.space_group_name_H-M   'P 1'
#
loop_
_entity.id
_entity.type
_entity.pdbx_description
1 polymer ?
#
loop_
_entity_poly.entity_id
_entity_poly.type
_entity_poly.pdbx_seq_one_letter_code
_entity_poly.pdbx_strand_id
1 'polypeptide(L)'
;VRTFVTADVYGQGEADIVLGKALADYPRESYCLVGTIGHDFYKGVRAGSGGFPRFTDPELRGPDQYVDFLRMACSKSLSNCGTDHFDLLMLHNPDETGYTSEEVWKGMVVLKEEGMVTRLGIAPGPANGFTLDLIHCFEHFGEVIDWAMIILNPLEPWPGRFVLPAAQEHGVEVLTRVVDYGGLFHGDMKRGHEFKPGDHRAYRPKGWVEAGHDRIEKMKAVIDRHEMDLLHFACLWNLSQAPVKSVVPTFIQEAGESARSIESKIEEFGGLPDFEFTPDEVEEVMAAGDNTGCMKLKGASRRHEKSERPDEWPMRPELLELAGRYGLGTEW
;
A
#
# COMPACT_ATOMS: atom_id res chain seq x y z
N VAL A 1 -4.42 -5.62 17.81
CA VAL A 1 -3.56 -5.09 16.74
C VAL A 1 -2.15 -4.96 17.27
N ARG A 2 -1.16 -5.44 16.50
CA ARG A 2 0.27 -5.40 16.91
C ARG A 2 1.19 -4.83 15.84
N THR A 3 0.69 -4.54 14.65
CA THR A 3 1.49 -3.95 13.57
C THR A 3 1.01 -2.54 13.30
N PHE A 4 1.93 -1.59 13.34
CA PHE A 4 1.67 -0.17 13.10
C PHE A 4 2.52 0.32 11.93
N VAL A 5 1.90 1.05 11.01
CA VAL A 5 2.57 1.58 9.82
C VAL A 5 2.56 3.11 9.87
N THR A 6 3.70 3.71 9.62
CA THR A 6 3.85 5.16 9.53
C THR A 6 4.67 5.58 8.31
N ALA A 7 4.63 6.85 7.99
CA ALA A 7 5.46 7.46 6.96
C ALA A 7 6.00 8.81 7.43
N ASP A 8 7.29 9.03 7.27
CA ASP A 8 7.97 10.26 7.64
C ASP A 8 7.37 11.51 6.97
N VAL A 9 6.85 11.36 5.75
CA VAL A 9 6.22 12.46 5.00
C VAL A 9 4.83 12.85 5.53
N TYR A 10 4.17 12.01 6.32
CA TYR A 10 2.84 12.30 6.84
C TYR A 10 2.92 13.36 7.95
N GLY A 11 2.35 14.55 7.63
CA GLY A 11 2.50 15.72 8.48
C GLY A 11 3.96 16.15 8.66
N GLN A 12 4.87 15.76 7.75
CA GLN A 12 6.30 16.08 7.82
C GLN A 12 6.94 15.63 9.15
N GLY A 13 6.65 14.38 9.54
CA GLY A 13 7.13 13.75 10.78
C GLY A 13 6.11 13.74 11.92
N GLU A 14 4.99 14.45 11.80
CA GLU A 14 3.98 14.49 12.86
C GLU A 14 3.34 13.12 13.12
N ALA A 15 3.10 12.32 12.07
CA ALA A 15 2.54 10.99 12.24
C ALA A 15 3.47 10.08 13.06
N ASP A 16 4.77 10.15 12.84
CA ASP A 16 5.79 9.43 13.61
C ASP A 16 5.76 9.84 15.08
N ILE A 17 5.70 11.15 15.35
CA ILE A 17 5.65 11.68 16.72
C ILE A 17 4.38 11.23 17.45
N VAL A 18 3.22 11.26 16.78
CA VAL A 18 1.94 10.82 17.37
C VAL A 18 2.00 9.33 17.67
N LEU A 19 2.51 8.54 16.74
CA LEU A 19 2.64 7.10 16.93
C LEU A 19 3.62 6.75 18.04
N GLY A 20 4.78 7.42 18.08
CA GLY A 20 5.77 7.25 19.15
C GLY A 20 5.18 7.53 20.54
N LYS A 21 4.41 8.63 20.68
CA LYS A 21 3.70 8.95 21.92
C LYS A 21 2.67 7.90 22.29
N ALA A 22 1.92 7.38 21.31
CA ALA A 22 0.89 6.37 21.55
C ALA A 22 1.49 5.02 21.99
N LEU A 23 2.69 4.71 21.55
CA LEU A 23 3.38 3.45 21.85
C LEU A 23 4.37 3.53 23.02
N ALA A 24 4.61 4.71 23.58
CA ALA A 24 5.67 4.95 24.58
C ALA A 24 5.55 4.08 25.86
N ASP A 25 4.33 3.74 26.26
CA ASP A 25 4.08 2.95 27.46
C ASP A 25 4.07 1.42 27.21
N TYR A 26 4.27 0.99 25.96
CA TYR A 26 4.28 -0.42 25.58
C TYR A 26 5.71 -0.92 25.37
N PRO A 27 6.04 -2.16 25.82
CA PRO A 27 7.34 -2.75 25.54
C PRO A 27 7.61 -2.82 24.02
N ARG A 28 8.79 -2.38 23.59
CA ARG A 28 9.13 -2.30 22.15
C ARG A 28 8.96 -3.62 21.40
N GLU A 29 9.27 -4.73 22.06
CA GLU A 29 9.14 -6.09 21.54
C GLU A 29 7.70 -6.59 21.45
N SER A 30 6.72 -5.86 21.97
CA SER A 30 5.31 -6.26 21.96
C SER A 30 4.58 -5.90 20.67
N TYR A 31 5.20 -5.10 19.79
CA TYR A 31 4.61 -4.65 18.54
C TYR A 31 5.64 -4.62 17.39
N CYS A 32 5.13 -4.67 16.17
CA CYS A 32 5.88 -4.49 14.94
C CYS A 32 5.68 -3.05 14.44
N LEU A 33 6.77 -2.33 14.21
CA LEU A 33 6.75 -0.96 13.70
C LEU A 33 7.30 -0.93 12.28
N VAL A 34 6.44 -0.48 11.36
CA VAL A 34 6.76 -0.35 9.93
C VAL A 34 6.91 1.12 9.60
N GLY A 35 8.12 1.53 9.21
CA GLY A 35 8.40 2.86 8.70
C GLY A 35 8.37 2.90 7.18
N THR A 36 8.06 4.05 6.61
CA THR A 36 8.21 4.29 5.17
C THR A 36 8.90 5.63 4.93
N ILE A 37 9.93 5.64 4.08
CA ILE A 37 10.71 6.84 3.72
C ILE A 37 10.93 6.90 2.21
N GLY A 38 11.15 8.09 1.66
CA GLY A 38 11.42 8.21 0.22
C GLY A 38 11.11 9.58 -0.36
N HIS A 39 10.25 10.35 0.29
CA HIS A 39 9.96 11.72 -0.11
C HIS A 39 10.94 12.70 0.54
N ASP A 40 11.46 13.65 -0.21
CA ASP A 40 12.29 14.72 0.35
C ASP A 40 11.43 15.96 0.68
N PHE A 41 10.82 15.97 1.83
CA PHE A 41 10.15 17.14 2.37
C PHE A 41 11.10 18.05 3.19
N TYR A 42 12.36 17.64 3.34
CA TYR A 42 13.38 18.41 4.08
C TYR A 42 13.96 19.54 3.25
N LYS A 43 14.16 19.31 1.95
CA LYS A 43 14.71 20.29 1.00
C LYS A 43 13.77 20.56 -0.19
N GLY A 44 12.94 19.59 -0.53
CA GLY A 44 12.04 19.68 -1.66
C GLY A 44 10.81 20.54 -1.38
N VAL A 45 10.30 21.17 -2.42
CA VAL A 45 9.08 21.95 -2.36
C VAL A 45 7.90 21.11 -2.80
N ARG A 46 6.81 21.15 -2.05
CA ARG A 46 5.60 20.41 -2.39
C ARG A 46 4.98 20.95 -3.68
N ALA A 47 4.81 20.07 -4.66
CA ALA A 47 4.18 20.38 -5.95
C ALA A 47 2.72 19.91 -5.97
N GLY A 48 1.79 20.75 -5.55
CA GLY A 48 0.34 20.51 -5.63
C GLY A 48 -0.09 19.13 -5.11
N SER A 49 -0.82 18.41 -5.93
CA SER A 49 -1.27 17.03 -5.66
C SER A 49 -0.16 15.98 -5.81
N GLY A 50 0.94 16.30 -6.48
CA GLY A 50 2.10 15.42 -6.63
C GLY A 50 2.88 15.22 -5.33
N GLY A 51 2.65 16.06 -4.34
CA GLY A 51 3.32 15.96 -3.04
C GLY A 51 4.75 16.50 -3.07
N PHE A 52 5.60 15.95 -2.22
CA PHE A 52 7.04 16.27 -2.18
C PHE A 52 7.79 15.43 -3.21
N PRO A 53 8.91 15.96 -3.78
CA PRO A 53 9.75 15.19 -4.69
C PRO A 53 10.31 13.93 -4.00
N ARG A 54 10.73 12.98 -4.81
CA ARG A 54 11.46 11.81 -4.32
C ARG A 54 12.89 12.21 -3.97
N PHE A 55 13.48 11.51 -3.03
CA PHE A 55 14.89 11.77 -2.69
C PHE A 55 15.85 11.50 -3.85
N THR A 56 15.43 10.75 -4.83
CA THR A 56 16.14 10.41 -6.07
C THR A 56 16.06 11.49 -7.14
N ASP A 57 15.33 12.58 -6.89
CA ASP A 57 15.23 13.72 -7.79
C ASP A 57 16.64 14.29 -8.10
N PRO A 58 17.07 14.29 -9.36
CA PRO A 58 18.42 14.74 -9.75
C PRO A 58 18.67 16.25 -9.50
N GLU A 59 17.61 17.04 -9.33
CA GLU A 59 17.75 18.45 -8.94
C GLU A 59 18.14 18.60 -7.46
N LEU A 60 17.87 17.59 -6.62
CA LEU A 60 18.17 17.62 -5.20
C LEU A 60 19.50 16.97 -4.85
N ARG A 61 19.87 15.87 -5.52
CA ARG A 61 21.12 15.12 -5.22
C ARG A 61 21.48 14.10 -6.31
N GLY A 62 22.76 13.73 -6.32
CA GLY A 62 23.26 12.61 -7.11
C GLY A 62 23.16 11.26 -6.39
N PRO A 63 23.39 10.14 -7.12
CA PRO A 63 23.32 8.78 -6.56
C PRO A 63 24.29 8.52 -5.40
N ASP A 64 25.43 9.18 -5.39
CA ASP A 64 26.44 9.14 -4.33
C ASP A 64 25.95 9.68 -2.99
N GLN A 65 24.84 10.41 -2.98
CA GLN A 65 24.22 10.99 -1.77
C GLN A 65 22.97 10.25 -1.30
N TYR A 66 22.54 9.17 -1.98
CA TYR A 66 21.32 8.46 -1.62
C TYR A 66 21.41 7.82 -0.23
N VAL A 67 22.53 7.18 0.07
CA VAL A 67 22.76 6.55 1.38
C VAL A 67 22.67 7.56 2.52
N ASP A 68 23.28 8.73 2.36
CA ASP A 68 23.27 9.77 3.38
C ASP A 68 21.86 10.33 3.61
N PHE A 69 21.06 10.48 2.54
CA PHE A 69 19.67 10.88 2.68
C PHE A 69 18.86 9.80 3.41
N LEU A 70 18.95 8.56 2.99
CA LEU A 70 18.20 7.44 3.59
C LEU A 70 18.55 7.29 5.07
N ARG A 71 19.83 7.38 5.44
CA ARG A 71 20.29 7.36 6.83
C ARG A 71 19.71 8.53 7.64
N MET A 72 19.77 9.74 7.09
CA MET A 72 19.23 10.94 7.74
C MET A 72 17.71 10.82 7.94
N ALA A 73 16.95 10.43 6.91
CA ALA A 73 15.50 10.30 6.97
C ALA A 73 15.08 9.20 7.97
N CYS A 74 15.72 8.02 7.90
CA CYS A 74 15.47 6.92 8.83
C CYS A 74 15.77 7.34 10.27
N SER A 75 16.92 7.95 10.54
CA SER A 75 17.29 8.44 11.88
C SER A 75 16.27 9.41 12.45
N LYS A 76 15.77 10.34 11.63
CA LYS A 76 14.75 11.31 12.07
C LYS A 76 13.42 10.65 12.37
N SER A 77 12.97 9.74 11.50
CA SER A 77 11.75 8.99 11.69
C SER A 77 11.81 8.12 12.96
N LEU A 78 12.92 7.41 13.19
CA LEU A 78 13.16 6.66 14.43
C LEU A 78 13.14 7.56 15.67
N SER A 79 13.81 8.70 15.62
CA SER A 79 13.82 9.68 16.71
C SER A 79 12.41 10.20 17.03
N ASN A 80 11.60 10.48 15.99
CA ASN A 80 10.22 10.91 16.14
C ASN A 80 9.33 9.81 16.74
N CYS A 81 9.55 8.54 16.35
CA CYS A 81 8.87 7.39 16.91
C CYS A 81 9.36 7.01 18.32
N GLY A 82 10.45 7.60 18.81
CA GLY A 82 11.03 7.27 20.13
C GLY A 82 11.60 5.86 20.21
N THR A 83 12.15 5.34 19.13
CA THR A 83 12.73 3.98 19.03
C THR A 83 14.09 4.01 18.33
N ASP A 84 14.84 2.94 18.47
CA ASP A 84 16.16 2.76 17.86
C ASP A 84 16.13 1.95 16.54
N HIS A 85 15.05 1.23 16.25
CA HIS A 85 14.92 0.47 15.02
C HIS A 85 13.48 0.35 14.53
N PHE A 86 13.32 0.15 13.21
CA PHE A 86 12.11 -0.36 12.59
C PHE A 86 12.20 -1.88 12.39
N ASP A 87 11.11 -2.61 12.61
CA ASP A 87 11.01 -4.03 12.24
C ASP A 87 11.01 -4.20 10.72
N LEU A 88 10.41 -3.23 10.01
CA LEU A 88 10.36 -3.17 8.57
C LEU A 88 10.45 -1.71 8.11
N LEU A 89 11.34 -1.42 7.18
CA LEU A 89 11.40 -0.13 6.50
C LEU A 89 11.11 -0.31 5.01
N MET A 90 10.15 0.44 4.49
CA MET A 90 9.78 0.38 3.09
C MET A 90 10.17 1.65 2.33
N LEU A 91 10.64 1.49 1.11
CA LEU A 91 10.82 2.59 0.17
C LEU A 91 9.45 3.11 -0.27
N HIS A 92 9.13 4.35 0.07
CA HIS A 92 7.80 4.94 -0.05
C HIS A 92 7.56 5.61 -1.40
N ASN A 93 6.57 5.12 -2.14
CA ASN A 93 6.16 5.68 -3.43
C ASN A 93 7.37 5.96 -4.36
N PRO A 94 8.25 4.99 -4.63
CA PRO A 94 9.42 5.23 -5.44
C PRO A 94 9.07 5.79 -6.83
N ASP A 95 9.98 6.58 -7.38
CA ASP A 95 10.01 6.93 -8.79
C ASP A 95 10.72 5.83 -9.60
N GLU A 96 10.92 6.06 -10.90
CA GLU A 96 11.63 5.11 -11.77
C GLU A 96 13.01 4.72 -11.21
N THR A 97 13.76 5.72 -10.72
CA THR A 97 15.08 5.49 -10.10
C THR A 97 14.97 4.61 -8.85
N GLY A 98 13.96 4.84 -8.02
CA GLY A 98 13.73 4.02 -6.83
C GLY A 98 13.43 2.55 -7.16
N TYR A 99 12.79 2.25 -8.29
CA TYR A 99 12.55 0.87 -8.73
C TYR A 99 13.78 0.21 -9.36
N THR A 100 14.73 0.99 -9.92
CA THR A 100 15.74 0.45 -10.85
C THR A 100 17.19 0.66 -10.41
N SER A 101 17.45 1.53 -9.44
CA SER A 101 18.81 1.90 -9.07
C SER A 101 19.41 0.95 -8.02
N GLU A 102 20.56 0.39 -8.36
CA GLU A 102 21.37 -0.37 -7.40
C GLU A 102 21.81 0.49 -6.21
N GLU A 103 22.12 1.77 -6.43
CA GLU A 103 22.57 2.68 -5.37
C GLU A 103 21.49 2.92 -4.33
N VAL A 104 20.20 2.94 -4.74
CA VAL A 104 19.07 3.03 -3.82
C VAL A 104 19.01 1.78 -2.94
N TRP A 105 19.05 0.60 -3.54
CA TRP A 105 18.93 -0.65 -2.78
C TRP A 105 20.17 -0.97 -1.96
N LYS A 106 21.37 -0.63 -2.44
CA LYS A 106 22.58 -0.63 -1.60
C LYS A 106 22.44 0.29 -0.39
N GLY A 107 21.86 1.48 -0.58
CA GLY A 107 21.58 2.40 0.52
C GLY A 107 20.59 1.84 1.53
N MET A 108 19.54 1.16 1.10
CA MET A 108 18.60 0.48 2.00
C MET A 108 19.30 -0.64 2.79
N VAL A 109 20.16 -1.43 2.14
CA VAL A 109 20.94 -2.49 2.80
C VAL A 109 21.87 -1.92 3.88
N VAL A 110 22.51 -0.77 3.64
CA VAL A 110 23.35 -0.11 4.66
C VAL A 110 22.56 0.18 5.93
N LEU A 111 21.29 0.61 5.84
CA LEU A 111 20.47 0.84 7.04
C LEU A 111 20.23 -0.45 7.85
N LYS A 112 20.09 -1.58 7.15
CA LYS A 112 19.97 -2.90 7.78
C LYS A 112 21.29 -3.34 8.45
N GLU A 113 22.41 -3.12 7.79
CA GLU A 113 23.75 -3.40 8.34
C GLU A 113 24.08 -2.53 9.55
N GLU A 114 23.61 -1.28 9.58
CA GLU A 114 23.74 -0.36 10.71
C GLU A 114 22.79 -0.66 11.87
N GLY A 115 21.90 -1.65 11.71
CA GLY A 115 20.94 -2.07 12.74
C GLY A 115 19.75 -1.13 12.93
N MET A 116 19.57 -0.16 12.04
CA MET A 116 18.44 0.77 12.09
C MET A 116 17.12 0.10 11.68
N VAL A 117 17.20 -0.98 10.90
CA VAL A 117 16.04 -1.71 10.38
C VAL A 117 16.32 -3.21 10.38
N THR A 118 15.31 -4.03 10.64
CA THR A 118 15.44 -5.49 10.63
C THR A 118 15.16 -6.07 9.24
N ARG A 119 14.16 -5.54 8.53
CA ARG A 119 13.72 -6.00 7.21
C ARG A 119 13.53 -4.81 6.27
N LEU A 120 13.69 -5.08 4.98
CA LEU A 120 13.52 -4.08 3.93
C LEU A 120 12.30 -4.37 3.09
N GLY A 121 11.66 -3.31 2.57
CA GLY A 121 10.52 -3.46 1.72
C GLY A 121 10.31 -2.30 0.75
N ILE A 122 9.24 -2.42 -0.02
CA ILE A 122 8.82 -1.42 -1.00
C ILE A 122 7.31 -1.17 -0.88
N ALA A 123 6.91 0.10 -0.91
CA ALA A 123 5.52 0.54 -0.84
C ALA A 123 5.19 1.42 -2.06
N PRO A 124 4.81 0.81 -3.20
CA PRO A 124 4.41 1.55 -4.40
C PRO A 124 3.20 2.45 -4.16
N GLY A 125 3.09 3.52 -4.90
CA GLY A 125 1.93 4.37 -4.82
C GLY A 125 2.06 5.67 -5.60
N PRO A 126 1.10 6.57 -5.44
CA PRO A 126 -0.07 6.50 -4.54
C PRO A 126 -1.20 5.57 -5.02
N ALA A 127 -1.20 5.17 -6.29
CA ALA A 127 -2.20 4.29 -6.87
C ALA A 127 -1.65 2.88 -7.14
N ASN A 128 -2.49 1.96 -7.62
CA ASN A 128 -2.11 0.58 -7.91
C ASN A 128 -1.49 0.40 -9.32
N GLY A 129 -1.06 1.48 -9.94
CA GLY A 129 -0.60 1.50 -11.34
C GLY A 129 0.88 1.20 -11.56
N PHE A 130 1.61 0.72 -10.54
CA PHE A 130 3.05 0.45 -10.62
C PHE A 130 3.37 -1.05 -10.58
N THR A 131 2.42 -1.88 -11.01
CA THR A 131 2.52 -3.33 -10.95
C THR A 131 3.70 -3.88 -11.72
N LEU A 132 3.93 -3.40 -12.96
CA LEU A 132 5.05 -3.86 -13.79
C LEU A 132 6.40 -3.39 -13.22
N ASP A 133 6.47 -2.15 -12.75
CA ASP A 133 7.68 -1.62 -12.11
C ASP A 133 8.04 -2.42 -10.85
N LEU A 134 7.03 -2.80 -10.07
CA LEU A 134 7.22 -3.58 -8.85
C LEU A 134 7.70 -5.01 -9.15
N ILE A 135 7.09 -5.69 -10.11
CA ILE A 135 7.52 -7.04 -10.52
C ILE A 135 8.96 -6.99 -11.08
N HIS A 136 9.26 -6.01 -11.93
CA HIS A 136 10.62 -5.81 -12.43
C HIS A 136 11.63 -5.54 -11.31
N CYS A 137 11.22 -4.78 -10.29
CA CYS A 137 12.04 -4.52 -9.10
C CYS A 137 12.35 -5.83 -8.34
N PHE A 138 11.39 -6.74 -8.21
CA PHE A 138 11.63 -8.06 -7.59
C PHE A 138 12.63 -8.90 -8.39
N GLU A 139 12.56 -8.89 -9.73
CA GLU A 139 13.51 -9.62 -10.59
C GLU A 139 14.96 -9.15 -10.38
N HIS A 140 15.16 -7.88 -10.00
CA HIS A 140 16.50 -7.30 -9.84
C HIS A 140 16.97 -7.23 -8.39
N PHE A 141 16.06 -7.04 -7.44
CA PHE A 141 16.37 -6.77 -6.04
C PHE A 141 15.60 -7.66 -5.06
N GLY A 142 14.92 -8.70 -5.53
CA GLY A 142 14.15 -9.62 -4.67
C GLY A 142 14.97 -10.26 -3.56
N GLU A 143 16.29 -10.43 -3.77
CA GLU A 143 17.19 -10.99 -2.74
C GLU A 143 17.33 -10.07 -1.51
N VAL A 144 17.07 -8.76 -1.64
CA VAL A 144 17.18 -7.78 -0.56
C VAL A 144 15.83 -7.23 -0.11
N ILE A 145 14.76 -7.48 -0.87
CA ILE A 145 13.40 -7.05 -0.55
C ILE A 145 12.69 -8.16 0.21
N ASP A 146 12.47 -7.96 1.50
CA ASP A 146 11.72 -8.91 2.33
C ASP A 146 10.20 -8.75 2.17
N TRP A 147 9.70 -7.51 1.93
CA TRP A 147 8.27 -7.18 1.93
C TRP A 147 7.87 -6.20 0.83
N ALA A 148 6.64 -6.35 0.35
CA ALA A 148 6.00 -5.34 -0.50
C ALA A 148 4.61 -4.97 0.01
N MET A 149 4.28 -3.66 -0.02
CA MET A 149 2.95 -3.18 0.29
C MET A 149 2.19 -2.88 -1.00
N ILE A 150 1.06 -3.54 -1.23
CA ILE A 150 0.24 -3.32 -2.43
C ILE A 150 -1.21 -2.98 -2.07
N ILE A 151 -1.93 -2.37 -3.00
CA ILE A 151 -3.39 -2.27 -2.91
C ILE A 151 -3.98 -3.56 -3.46
N LEU A 152 -4.72 -4.28 -2.61
CA LEU A 152 -5.46 -5.47 -3.00
C LEU A 152 -6.68 -5.60 -2.10
N ASN A 153 -7.84 -5.83 -2.68
CA ASN A 153 -9.08 -6.10 -1.97
C ASN A 153 -10.10 -6.77 -2.90
N PRO A 154 -11.20 -7.34 -2.39
CA PRO A 154 -12.18 -8.02 -3.21
C PRO A 154 -12.80 -7.19 -4.36
N LEU A 155 -12.80 -5.84 -4.25
CA LEU A 155 -13.32 -4.92 -5.28
C LEU A 155 -12.23 -4.33 -6.19
N GLU A 156 -10.96 -4.55 -5.86
CA GLU A 156 -9.78 -4.13 -6.63
C GLU A 156 -8.76 -5.28 -6.73
N PRO A 157 -9.14 -6.45 -7.29
CA PRO A 157 -8.19 -7.53 -7.50
C PRO A 157 -7.16 -7.20 -8.59
N TRP A 158 -7.55 -6.45 -9.63
CA TRP A 158 -6.69 -5.99 -10.71
C TRP A 158 -6.12 -4.58 -10.39
N PRO A 159 -4.85 -4.28 -10.70
CA PRO A 159 -3.81 -5.16 -11.21
C PRO A 159 -2.98 -5.84 -10.11
N GLY A 160 -3.25 -5.55 -8.81
CA GLY A 160 -2.47 -6.03 -7.68
C GLY A 160 -2.24 -7.55 -7.65
N ARG A 161 -3.23 -8.33 -8.12
CA ARG A 161 -3.13 -9.79 -8.18
C ARG A 161 -1.92 -10.31 -8.97
N PHE A 162 -1.44 -9.56 -9.96
CA PHE A 162 -0.28 -9.97 -10.78
C PHE A 162 1.05 -9.85 -10.03
N VAL A 163 1.07 -9.11 -8.92
CA VAL A 163 2.25 -9.02 -8.05
C VAL A 163 2.44 -10.31 -7.25
N LEU A 164 1.35 -11.02 -6.91
CA LEU A 164 1.40 -12.15 -5.98
C LEU A 164 2.27 -13.32 -6.48
N PRO A 165 2.14 -13.81 -7.73
CA PRO A 165 3.02 -14.85 -8.23
C PRO A 165 4.49 -14.44 -8.25
N ALA A 166 4.79 -13.20 -8.65
CA ALA A 166 6.15 -12.69 -8.67
C ALA A 166 6.71 -12.55 -7.25
N ALA A 167 5.92 -12.06 -6.30
CA ALA A 167 6.32 -11.99 -4.90
C ALA A 167 6.64 -13.39 -4.34
N GLN A 168 5.82 -14.38 -4.66
CA GLN A 168 6.05 -15.77 -4.24
C GLN A 168 7.32 -16.36 -4.87
N GLU A 169 7.57 -16.10 -6.16
CA GLU A 169 8.75 -16.55 -6.88
C GLU A 169 10.05 -16.02 -6.27
N HIS A 170 10.03 -14.75 -5.85
CA HIS A 170 11.20 -14.06 -5.26
C HIS A 170 11.24 -14.12 -3.72
N GLY A 171 10.31 -14.83 -3.08
CA GLY A 171 10.29 -14.97 -1.61
C GLY A 171 9.92 -13.69 -0.87
N VAL A 172 9.24 -12.75 -1.55
CA VAL A 172 8.78 -11.48 -0.99
C VAL A 172 7.43 -11.68 -0.31
N GLU A 173 7.31 -11.31 0.96
CA GLU A 173 6.05 -11.30 1.68
C GLU A 173 5.23 -10.05 1.34
N VAL A 174 3.91 -10.17 1.34
CA VAL A 174 3.02 -9.08 0.93
C VAL A 174 2.18 -8.59 2.11
N LEU A 175 2.16 -7.26 2.26
CA LEU A 175 1.24 -6.53 3.11
C LEU A 175 0.25 -5.79 2.20
N THR A 176 -1.05 -6.01 2.39
CA THR A 176 -2.07 -5.34 1.58
C THR A 176 -2.68 -4.15 2.31
N ARG A 177 -2.86 -3.03 1.60
CA ARG A 177 -3.51 -1.82 2.09
C ARG A 177 -4.79 -1.52 1.29
N VAL A 178 -5.62 -0.62 1.82
CA VAL A 178 -6.95 -0.30 1.23
C VAL A 178 -7.85 -1.55 1.16
N VAL A 179 -7.64 -2.47 2.07
CA VAL A 179 -8.35 -3.74 2.16
C VAL A 179 -9.86 -3.54 2.28
N ASP A 180 -10.25 -2.49 2.97
CA ASP A 180 -11.63 -2.05 3.21
C ASP A 180 -12.26 -1.26 2.05
N TYR A 181 -11.57 -1.13 0.90
CA TYR A 181 -12.00 -0.35 -0.26
C TYR A 181 -12.39 1.09 0.09
N GLY A 182 -11.60 1.75 0.92
CA GLY A 182 -11.84 3.14 1.35
C GLY A 182 -13.06 3.27 2.28
N GLY A 183 -13.33 2.27 3.08
CA GLY A 183 -14.36 2.23 4.10
C GLY A 183 -15.64 1.47 3.72
N LEU A 184 -15.77 1.02 2.46
CA LEU A 184 -17.00 0.37 2.01
C LEU A 184 -17.26 -0.96 2.72
N PHE A 185 -16.20 -1.74 2.97
CA PHE A 185 -16.30 -3.01 3.71
C PHE A 185 -16.53 -2.85 5.22
N HIS A 186 -16.54 -1.62 5.75
CA HIS A 186 -17.00 -1.40 7.12
C HIS A 186 -18.52 -1.41 7.26
N GLY A 187 -19.27 -1.31 6.15
CA GLY A 187 -20.72 -1.44 6.11
C GLY A 187 -21.52 -0.21 6.58
N ASP A 188 -20.87 0.85 7.06
CA ASP A 188 -21.55 2.10 7.45
C ASP A 188 -21.70 3.11 6.31
N MET A 189 -20.96 2.96 5.22
CA MET A 189 -21.13 3.75 4.01
C MET A 189 -22.27 3.18 3.14
N LYS A 190 -23.37 3.89 3.05
CA LYS A 190 -24.57 3.45 2.31
C LYS A 190 -24.58 4.01 0.89
N ARG A 191 -25.42 3.46 0.03
CA ARG A 191 -25.71 4.05 -1.30
C ARG A 191 -26.17 5.50 -1.15
N GLY A 192 -25.73 6.37 -2.04
CA GLY A 192 -25.97 7.81 -1.95
C GLY A 192 -25.09 8.55 -0.94
N HIS A 193 -24.03 7.91 -0.44
CA HIS A 193 -23.09 8.56 0.49
C HIS A 193 -22.43 9.79 -0.16
N GLU A 194 -22.48 10.92 0.54
CA GLU A 194 -21.86 12.17 0.12
C GLU A 194 -20.59 12.44 0.97
N PHE A 195 -19.48 12.68 0.27
CA PHE A 195 -18.21 12.98 0.92
C PHE A 195 -18.11 14.44 1.31
N LYS A 196 -17.58 14.71 2.49
CA LYS A 196 -17.30 16.08 2.93
C LYS A 196 -16.20 16.72 2.06
N PRO A 197 -16.23 18.05 1.89
CA PRO A 197 -15.13 18.77 1.26
C PRO A 197 -13.80 18.43 1.93
N GLY A 198 -12.78 18.09 1.13
CA GLY A 198 -11.47 17.70 1.62
C GLY A 198 -11.30 16.19 1.91
N ASP A 199 -12.35 15.39 1.81
CA ASP A 199 -12.20 13.94 1.87
C ASP A 199 -11.47 13.45 0.61
N HIS A 200 -10.34 12.75 0.81
CA HIS A 200 -9.52 12.25 -0.30
C HIS A 200 -10.25 11.23 -1.19
N ARG A 201 -11.29 10.57 -0.68
CA ARG A 201 -12.11 9.62 -1.43
C ARG A 201 -13.00 10.30 -2.49
N ALA A 202 -13.17 11.61 -2.40
CA ALA A 202 -13.85 12.39 -3.43
C ALA A 202 -13.12 12.37 -4.79
N TYR A 203 -11.82 11.99 -4.82
CA TYR A 203 -11.06 11.76 -6.05
C TYR A 203 -11.42 10.44 -6.75
N ARG A 204 -12.07 9.50 -6.05
CA ARG A 204 -12.55 8.27 -6.67
C ARG A 204 -13.62 8.58 -7.72
N PRO A 205 -13.82 7.68 -8.70
CA PRO A 205 -14.82 7.87 -9.76
C PRO A 205 -16.21 8.11 -9.21
N LYS A 206 -16.95 9.06 -9.81
CA LYS A 206 -18.36 9.27 -9.44
C LYS A 206 -19.14 7.95 -9.54
N GLY A 207 -19.93 7.62 -8.51
CA GLY A 207 -20.69 6.38 -8.43
C GLY A 207 -19.89 5.15 -8.00
N TRP A 208 -18.66 5.32 -7.49
CA TRP A 208 -17.85 4.19 -7.04
C TRP A 208 -18.45 3.45 -5.84
N VAL A 209 -19.19 4.15 -4.97
CA VAL A 209 -19.88 3.55 -3.83
C VAL A 209 -20.99 2.62 -4.30
N GLU A 210 -21.83 3.09 -5.23
CA GLU A 210 -22.90 2.31 -5.84
C GLU A 210 -22.37 1.08 -6.58
N ALA A 211 -21.35 1.27 -7.41
CA ALA A 211 -20.69 0.18 -8.14
C ALA A 211 -20.02 -0.81 -7.19
N GLY A 212 -19.50 -0.35 -6.06
CA GLY A 212 -18.95 -1.20 -5.01
C GLY A 212 -20.03 -2.06 -4.35
N HIS A 213 -21.15 -1.48 -3.98
CA HIS A 213 -22.30 -2.21 -3.44
C HIS A 213 -22.83 -3.27 -4.42
N ASP A 214 -22.95 -2.92 -5.72
CA ASP A 214 -23.39 -3.88 -6.73
C ASP A 214 -22.46 -5.09 -6.87
N ARG A 215 -21.15 -4.89 -6.67
CA ARG A 215 -20.18 -5.97 -6.68
C ARG A 215 -20.19 -6.78 -5.39
N ILE A 216 -20.32 -6.13 -4.22
CA ILE A 216 -20.49 -6.81 -2.93
C ILE A 216 -21.74 -7.72 -2.97
N GLU A 217 -22.83 -7.27 -3.56
CA GLU A 217 -24.05 -8.09 -3.71
C GLU A 217 -23.79 -9.37 -4.54
N LYS A 218 -22.90 -9.32 -5.54
CA LYS A 218 -22.49 -10.53 -6.29
C LYS A 218 -21.64 -11.50 -5.45
N MET A 219 -20.95 -11.00 -4.43
CA MET A 219 -20.13 -11.81 -3.50
C MET A 219 -20.96 -12.37 -2.34
N LYS A 220 -22.22 -11.95 -2.23
CA LYS A 220 -23.08 -12.27 -1.09
C LYS A 220 -23.22 -13.77 -0.83
N ALA A 221 -23.24 -14.59 -1.89
CA ALA A 221 -23.32 -16.03 -1.71
C ALA A 221 -22.13 -16.63 -0.95
N VAL A 222 -20.92 -16.10 -1.16
CA VAL A 222 -19.71 -16.51 -0.40
C VAL A 222 -19.76 -15.95 1.01
N ILE A 223 -20.12 -14.67 1.17
CA ILE A 223 -20.20 -14.00 2.48
C ILE A 223 -21.20 -14.73 3.40
N ASP A 224 -22.41 -15.00 2.89
CA ASP A 224 -23.49 -15.66 3.65
C ASP A 224 -23.15 -17.12 3.97
N ARG A 225 -22.42 -17.84 3.09
CA ARG A 225 -21.96 -19.21 3.32
C ARG A 225 -21.13 -19.35 4.60
N HIS A 226 -20.35 -18.33 4.90
CA HIS A 226 -19.44 -18.30 6.04
C HIS A 226 -19.92 -17.39 7.19
N GLU A 227 -21.09 -16.77 7.06
CA GLU A 227 -21.69 -15.88 8.07
C GLU A 227 -20.72 -14.75 8.50
N MET A 228 -19.95 -14.21 7.54
CA MET A 228 -18.88 -13.24 7.81
C MET A 228 -19.36 -11.79 7.77
N ASP A 229 -18.79 -10.96 8.64
CA ASP A 229 -18.84 -9.51 8.51
C ASP A 229 -18.02 -9.06 7.29
N LEU A 230 -18.40 -7.93 6.68
CA LEU A 230 -17.77 -7.45 5.45
C LEU A 230 -16.27 -7.15 5.63
N LEU A 231 -15.86 -6.60 6.78
CA LEU A 231 -14.44 -6.32 7.04
C LEU A 231 -13.64 -7.61 7.19
N HIS A 232 -14.16 -8.58 7.93
CA HIS A 232 -13.53 -9.90 8.07
C HIS A 232 -13.41 -10.59 6.72
N PHE A 233 -14.48 -10.58 5.92
CA PHE A 233 -14.47 -11.12 4.57
C PHE A 233 -13.36 -10.52 3.72
N ALA A 234 -13.24 -9.19 3.67
CA ALA A 234 -12.22 -8.52 2.87
C ALA A 234 -10.80 -8.81 3.37
N CYS A 235 -10.59 -8.82 4.69
CA CYS A 235 -9.29 -9.14 5.28
C CYS A 235 -8.88 -10.60 5.02
N LEU A 236 -9.78 -11.54 5.26
CA LEU A 236 -9.51 -12.97 5.11
C LEU A 236 -9.34 -13.37 3.64
N TRP A 237 -10.10 -12.78 2.72
CA TRP A 237 -9.87 -12.98 1.29
C TRP A 237 -8.44 -12.60 0.86
N ASN A 238 -7.90 -11.50 1.40
CA ASN A 238 -6.51 -11.13 1.17
C ASN A 238 -5.54 -12.17 1.78
N LEU A 239 -5.74 -12.50 3.05
CA LEU A 239 -4.86 -13.41 3.80
C LEU A 239 -4.88 -14.85 3.27
N SER A 240 -5.92 -15.25 2.53
CA SER A 240 -6.02 -16.56 1.87
C SER A 240 -5.17 -16.67 0.60
N GLN A 241 -4.43 -15.64 0.22
CA GLN A 241 -3.58 -15.63 -0.96
C GLN A 241 -2.11 -15.75 -0.56
N ALA A 242 -1.43 -16.78 -1.05
CA ALA A 242 -0.16 -17.30 -0.55
C ALA A 242 0.91 -16.30 -0.08
N PRO A 243 1.33 -15.25 -0.81
CA PRO A 243 2.36 -14.32 -0.32
C PRO A 243 1.81 -13.27 0.65
N VAL A 244 0.49 -13.14 0.82
CA VAL A 244 -0.10 -12.13 1.70
C VAL A 244 -0.01 -12.60 3.15
N LYS A 245 0.72 -11.84 3.99
CA LYS A 245 0.95 -12.15 5.41
C LYS A 245 0.38 -11.10 6.35
N SER A 246 -0.02 -9.94 5.83
CA SER A 246 -0.56 -8.87 6.64
C SER A 246 -1.54 -8.02 5.85
N VAL A 247 -2.51 -7.44 6.55
CA VAL A 247 -3.53 -6.55 5.99
C VAL A 247 -3.62 -5.26 6.80
N VAL A 248 -3.77 -4.12 6.11
CA VAL A 248 -3.92 -2.80 6.73
C VAL A 248 -5.20 -2.14 6.20
N PRO A 249 -6.32 -2.34 6.88
CA PRO A 249 -7.55 -1.61 6.59
C PRO A 249 -7.42 -0.14 7.02
N THR A 250 -8.22 0.73 6.41
CA THR A 250 -8.27 2.15 6.74
C THR A 250 -9.43 2.39 7.72
N PHE A 251 -9.14 2.92 8.90
CA PHE A 251 -10.16 3.24 9.90
C PHE A 251 -10.57 4.69 9.77
N ILE A 252 -11.71 4.94 9.14
CA ILE A 252 -12.29 6.28 8.95
C ILE A 252 -13.58 6.38 9.73
N GLN A 253 -13.74 7.46 10.49
CA GLN A 253 -14.99 7.83 11.10
C GLN A 253 -15.87 8.53 10.06
N GLU A 254 -16.92 7.85 9.60
CA GLU A 254 -17.87 8.46 8.67
C GLU A 254 -18.67 9.57 9.35
N ALA A 255 -19.26 10.44 8.54
CA ALA A 255 -20.16 11.47 9.04
C ALA A 255 -21.56 10.90 9.27
N GLY A 256 -22.23 11.36 10.33
CA GLY A 256 -23.62 11.00 10.64
C GLY A 256 -23.79 10.26 11.95
N GLU A 257 -25.01 10.22 12.47
CA GLU A 257 -25.33 9.63 13.78
C GLU A 257 -25.23 8.10 13.78
N SER A 258 -25.33 7.46 12.60
CA SER A 258 -25.21 6.00 12.44
C SER A 258 -23.79 5.53 12.15
N ALA A 259 -22.83 6.46 12.08
CA ALA A 259 -21.45 6.10 11.78
C ALA A 259 -20.82 5.36 12.97
N ARG A 260 -20.15 4.26 12.66
CA ARG A 260 -19.42 3.46 13.65
C ARG A 260 -18.14 4.18 14.07
N SER A 261 -17.81 4.09 15.35
CA SER A 261 -16.56 4.67 15.86
C SER A 261 -15.32 3.93 15.32
N ILE A 262 -14.19 4.61 15.30
CA ILE A 262 -12.90 3.99 14.92
C ILE A 262 -12.57 2.85 15.87
N GLU A 263 -12.84 3.02 17.18
CA GLU A 263 -12.60 2.00 18.21
C GLU A 263 -13.38 0.72 17.90
N SER A 264 -14.69 0.82 17.57
CA SER A 264 -15.49 -0.35 17.23
C SER A 264 -15.00 -1.09 15.99
N LYS A 265 -14.46 -0.36 15.00
CA LYS A 265 -13.86 -0.94 13.80
C LYS A 265 -12.53 -1.64 14.10
N ILE A 266 -11.74 -1.09 15.03
CA ILE A 266 -10.49 -1.71 15.50
C ILE A 266 -10.79 -2.97 16.31
N GLU A 267 -11.84 -2.97 17.15
CA GLU A 267 -12.29 -4.14 17.89
C GLU A 267 -12.73 -5.27 16.95
N GLU A 268 -13.57 -4.94 15.94
CA GLU A 268 -13.97 -5.89 14.89
C GLU A 268 -12.73 -6.46 14.19
N PHE A 269 -11.82 -5.61 13.71
CA PHE A 269 -10.59 -6.05 13.05
C PHE A 269 -9.71 -6.94 13.97
N GLY A 270 -9.65 -6.62 15.27
CA GLY A 270 -8.94 -7.43 16.26
C GLY A 270 -9.56 -8.79 16.50
N GLY A 271 -10.80 -8.99 16.12
CA GLY A 271 -11.57 -10.24 16.24
C GLY A 271 -11.54 -11.11 14.99
N LEU A 272 -10.62 -10.88 14.04
CA LEU A 272 -10.49 -11.74 12.85
C LEU A 272 -10.41 -13.22 13.24
N PRO A 273 -11.30 -14.08 12.70
CA PRO A 273 -11.25 -15.51 12.97
C PRO A 273 -10.06 -16.18 12.27
N ASP A 274 -9.65 -17.32 12.79
CA ASP A 274 -8.69 -18.20 12.11
C ASP A 274 -9.43 -18.97 11.01
N PHE A 275 -9.41 -18.42 9.80
CA PHE A 275 -10.13 -18.92 8.65
C PHE A 275 -9.37 -18.63 7.36
N GLU A 276 -9.44 -19.55 6.40
CA GLU A 276 -8.87 -19.44 5.07
C GLU A 276 -9.91 -19.84 4.01
N PHE A 277 -10.13 -18.98 3.02
CA PHE A 277 -10.96 -19.30 1.85
C PHE A 277 -10.25 -20.34 0.98
N THR A 278 -11.04 -21.22 0.37
CA THR A 278 -10.51 -22.12 -0.64
C THR A 278 -10.06 -21.36 -1.89
N PRO A 279 -9.12 -21.90 -2.69
CA PRO A 279 -8.72 -21.26 -3.95
C PRO A 279 -9.91 -20.96 -4.89
N ASP A 280 -10.89 -21.86 -4.96
CA ASP A 280 -12.09 -21.67 -5.78
C ASP A 280 -12.93 -20.48 -5.29
N GLU A 281 -13.05 -20.28 -3.98
CA GLU A 281 -13.77 -19.13 -3.40
C GLU A 281 -12.99 -17.82 -3.60
N VAL A 282 -11.67 -17.85 -3.52
CA VAL A 282 -10.83 -16.67 -3.84
C VAL A 282 -11.07 -16.24 -5.28
N GLU A 283 -11.10 -17.18 -6.23
CA GLU A 283 -11.38 -16.90 -7.65
C GLU A 283 -12.83 -16.46 -7.89
N GLU A 284 -13.82 -17.08 -7.21
CA GLU A 284 -15.23 -16.66 -7.28
C GLU A 284 -15.40 -15.19 -6.87
N VAL A 285 -14.79 -14.80 -5.77
CA VAL A 285 -14.78 -13.42 -5.27
C VAL A 285 -14.05 -12.48 -6.22
N MET A 286 -12.89 -12.91 -6.73
CA MET A 286 -12.09 -12.14 -7.70
C MET A 286 -12.87 -11.84 -8.98
N ALA A 287 -13.61 -12.83 -9.50
CA ALA A 287 -14.46 -12.67 -10.67
C ALA A 287 -15.65 -11.73 -10.40
N ALA A 288 -16.27 -11.81 -9.21
CA ALA A 288 -17.37 -10.93 -8.81
C ALA A 288 -16.90 -9.48 -8.64
N GLY A 289 -15.67 -9.27 -8.19
CA GLY A 289 -15.05 -7.98 -7.96
C GLY A 289 -14.34 -7.37 -9.15
N ASP A 290 -14.38 -8.02 -10.31
CA ASP A 290 -13.58 -7.65 -11.48
C ASP A 290 -13.60 -6.14 -11.77
N ASN A 291 -12.41 -5.58 -11.80
CA ASN A 291 -12.13 -4.17 -12.06
C ASN A 291 -11.09 -4.00 -13.19
N THR A 292 -10.92 -5.01 -14.03
CA THR A 292 -9.93 -5.03 -15.12
C THR A 292 -10.00 -3.76 -15.97
N GLY A 293 -8.86 -3.16 -16.23
CA GLY A 293 -8.72 -1.94 -17.03
C GLY A 293 -9.16 -0.65 -16.32
N CYS A 294 -9.42 -0.68 -15.01
CA CYS A 294 -9.78 0.54 -14.26
C CYS A 294 -8.63 1.55 -14.15
N MET A 295 -7.39 1.11 -14.32
CA MET A 295 -6.17 1.90 -14.29
C MET A 295 -5.10 1.31 -15.21
N LYS A 296 -4.05 2.05 -15.48
CA LYS A 296 -2.86 1.53 -16.17
C LYS A 296 -2.06 0.61 -15.25
N LEU A 297 -1.33 -0.34 -15.84
CA LEU A 297 -0.38 -1.20 -15.12
C LEU A 297 0.89 -0.47 -14.73
N LYS A 298 1.11 0.66 -15.36
CA LYS A 298 2.19 1.58 -15.09
C LYS A 298 1.65 3.01 -14.98
N GLY A 299 2.07 3.72 -13.93
CA GLY A 299 1.65 5.09 -13.69
C GLY A 299 0.24 5.23 -13.07
N ALA A 300 -0.46 6.28 -13.43
CA ALA A 300 -1.72 6.65 -12.81
C ALA A 300 -2.94 5.93 -13.37
N SER A 301 -4.05 5.96 -12.63
CA SER A 301 -5.34 5.53 -13.17
C SER A 301 -5.75 6.38 -14.38
N ARG A 302 -6.47 5.81 -15.33
CA ARG A 302 -6.96 6.51 -16.55
C ARG A 302 -7.73 7.80 -16.25
N ARG A 303 -8.37 7.90 -15.11
CA ARG A 303 -9.16 9.08 -14.73
C ARG A 303 -8.35 10.24 -14.17
N HIS A 304 -7.10 9.96 -13.81
CA HIS A 304 -6.16 10.96 -13.31
C HIS A 304 -5.09 11.35 -14.35
N GLU A 305 -5.20 10.85 -15.57
CA GLU A 305 -4.23 11.08 -16.66
C GLU A 305 -4.09 12.54 -17.09
N LYS A 306 -5.09 13.38 -16.76
CA LYS A 306 -5.03 14.82 -17.06
C LYS A 306 -4.33 15.66 -16.00
N SER A 307 -4.07 15.10 -14.82
CA SER A 307 -3.29 15.77 -13.80
C SER A 307 -1.82 15.51 -14.09
N GLU A 308 -1.02 16.55 -14.15
CA GLU A 308 0.44 16.42 -14.14
C GLU A 308 0.82 15.57 -12.92
N ARG A 309 1.29 14.36 -13.19
CA ARG A 309 1.78 13.48 -12.14
C ARG A 309 3.28 13.37 -12.29
N PRO A 310 4.04 13.80 -11.28
CA PRO A 310 5.50 13.68 -11.29
C PRO A 310 5.98 12.22 -11.26
N ASP A 311 5.08 11.28 -11.00
CA ASP A 311 5.37 9.85 -10.91
C ASP A 311 5.11 9.08 -12.21
N GLU A 312 4.72 9.75 -13.28
CA GLU A 312 4.49 9.11 -14.59
C GLU A 312 5.76 9.14 -15.43
N TRP A 313 6.28 7.97 -15.77
CA TRP A 313 7.43 7.81 -16.65
C TRP A 313 7.13 6.85 -17.80
N PRO A 314 7.87 6.90 -18.92
CA PRO A 314 7.59 6.12 -20.11
C PRO A 314 7.65 4.61 -19.86
N MET A 315 6.82 3.86 -20.60
CA MET A 315 6.92 2.40 -20.63
C MET A 315 8.26 2.01 -21.27
N ARG A 316 9.05 1.21 -20.56
CA ARG A 316 10.34 0.71 -21.03
C ARG A 316 10.17 -0.65 -21.72
N PRO A 317 11.09 -1.02 -22.65
CA PRO A 317 11.02 -2.32 -23.34
C PRO A 317 10.95 -3.51 -22.39
N GLU A 318 11.68 -3.48 -21.27
CA GLU A 318 11.71 -4.53 -20.26
C GLU A 318 10.34 -4.73 -19.62
N LEU A 319 9.61 -3.64 -19.37
CA LEU A 319 8.25 -3.71 -18.81
C LEU A 319 7.24 -4.25 -19.83
N LEU A 320 7.45 -3.99 -21.13
CA LEU A 320 6.62 -4.57 -22.21
C LEU A 320 6.84 -6.08 -22.31
N GLU A 321 8.09 -6.54 -22.23
CA GLU A 321 8.43 -7.94 -22.21
C GLU A 321 7.80 -8.65 -20.99
N LEU A 322 7.95 -8.04 -19.83
CA LEU A 322 7.36 -8.51 -18.58
C LEU A 322 5.84 -8.64 -18.70
N ALA A 323 5.17 -7.62 -19.22
CA ALA A 323 3.74 -7.63 -19.48
C ALA A 323 3.32 -8.82 -20.36
N GLY A 324 4.09 -9.09 -21.43
CA GLY A 324 3.87 -10.25 -22.30
C GLY A 324 3.97 -11.59 -21.57
N ARG A 325 4.91 -11.74 -20.64
CA ARG A 325 5.07 -12.95 -19.81
C ARG A 325 3.86 -13.22 -18.90
N TYR A 326 3.20 -12.19 -18.43
CA TYR A 326 1.99 -12.30 -17.61
C TYR A 326 0.69 -12.31 -18.43
N GLY A 327 0.76 -12.41 -19.76
CA GLY A 327 -0.40 -12.41 -20.64
C GLY A 327 -1.20 -11.11 -20.60
N LEU A 328 -0.57 -10.03 -20.17
CA LEU A 328 -1.16 -8.70 -20.10
C LEU A 328 -1.09 -8.09 -21.51
N GLY A 329 -2.24 -7.70 -22.07
CA GLY A 329 -2.31 -7.08 -23.39
C GLY A 329 -1.61 -5.70 -23.43
N THR A 330 -1.51 -5.09 -24.60
CA THR A 330 -0.82 -3.80 -24.82
C THR A 330 -1.72 -2.57 -24.56
N GLU A 331 -2.95 -2.77 -24.18
CA GLU A 331 -3.95 -1.71 -23.93
C GLU A 331 -3.98 -1.30 -22.44
N TRP A 332 -2.94 -0.67 -21.96
CA TRP A 332 -2.88 -0.11 -20.60
C TRP A 332 -2.54 1.34 -20.56
#